data_295dd9f9101fb07e8ee82f9aea7f23fc
#
_entry.id   295dd9f9101fb07e8ee82f9aea7f23fc
#
_cell.length_a   1.000
_cell.length_b   1.000
_cell.length_c   1.000
_cell.angle_alpha   90.00
_cell.angle_beta   90.00
_cell.angle_gamma   90.00
#
_symmetry.space_group_name_H-M   'P 1'
#
loop_
_entity.id
_entity.type
_entity.pdbx_description
1 polymer ?
#
loop_
_entity_poly.entity_id
_entity_poly.type
_entity_poly.pdbx_seq_one_letter_code
_entity_poly.pdbx_strand_id
1 'polypeptide(L)'
;MYKRLTPCIFIERGKAVQWFDDRTVIADDVMELARHYNERGADELIIFDLSDSDEEHDETINLLKQINRAISIPMVVGGNIRRAEDVKKILYAGAKRAMLNFSKALSIELIEEVSKRFGKERIAVSLNDFDALFKQQHLIEAYSTEMIFMHRLDLNSVVNVTETQCVVVTDTMDENEILNILKSDGVKGVSGRFISRLDMDFNKFKEVCAENGIQMTSFESQMDFGEFNLNADGLIPVIVQDYKTNEVLMMAYMNEEAFDHTVKTGRMTYYSRSRKCQWVKGETSGHFQYVKSLAIDCDRDTMLAKVEQIGAACHTGNRSCFYTTIVGNDYDAKNPVQIFESVYQTIADRKENPKEGSYTNYLFEKGLDKILKKCGEECSEVIIAAKNGENSETVLEISDL
;
A
#
# COMPACT_ATOMS: atom_id res chain seq x y z
N MET A 1 11.87 -18.98 1.21
CA MET A 1 11.61 -17.55 1.54
C MET A 1 10.93 -16.92 0.35
N TYR A 2 9.76 -16.27 0.58
CA TYR A 2 9.03 -15.57 -0.49
C TYR A 2 9.77 -14.31 -0.96
N LYS A 3 9.90 -14.18 -2.26
CA LYS A 3 10.52 -13.04 -2.94
C LYS A 3 9.46 -11.98 -3.28
N ARG A 4 9.89 -10.72 -3.46
CA ARG A 4 9.02 -9.58 -3.75
C ARG A 4 9.44 -8.87 -5.03
N LEU A 5 8.46 -8.36 -5.77
CA LEU A 5 8.64 -7.45 -6.89
C LEU A 5 8.30 -6.04 -6.42
N THR A 6 9.31 -5.19 -6.36
CA THR A 6 9.23 -3.89 -5.71
C THR A 6 9.58 -2.78 -6.70
N PRO A 7 8.62 -2.22 -7.47
CA PRO A 7 8.92 -1.08 -8.33
C PRO A 7 9.47 0.09 -7.53
N CYS A 8 10.23 0.97 -8.17
CA CYS A 8 10.75 2.18 -7.56
C CYS A 8 10.30 3.43 -8.32
N ILE A 9 10.11 4.51 -7.56
CA ILE A 9 9.80 5.86 -8.06
C ILE A 9 10.88 6.80 -7.54
N PHE A 10 11.49 7.55 -8.44
CA PHE A 10 12.41 8.65 -8.12
C PHE A 10 11.64 9.96 -8.24
N ILE A 11 11.50 10.69 -7.14
CA ILE A 11 10.73 11.94 -7.10
C ILE A 11 11.65 13.13 -7.10
N GLU A 12 11.49 14.01 -8.08
CA GLU A 12 12.12 15.32 -8.16
C GLU A 12 11.07 16.37 -8.51
N ARG A 13 10.96 17.44 -7.71
CA ARG A 13 9.99 18.54 -7.91
C ARG A 13 8.57 18.06 -8.16
N GLY A 14 8.12 17.08 -7.36
CA GLY A 14 6.77 16.51 -7.45
C GLY A 14 6.49 15.62 -8.66
N LYS A 15 7.49 15.32 -9.50
CA LYS A 15 7.39 14.47 -10.69
C LYS A 15 8.21 13.20 -10.53
N ALA A 16 7.80 12.13 -11.23
CA ALA A 16 8.61 10.93 -11.33
C ALA A 16 9.63 11.05 -12.45
N VAL A 17 10.89 10.77 -12.13
CA VAL A 17 12.00 10.76 -13.08
C VAL A 17 12.56 9.36 -13.27
N GLN A 18 13.29 9.16 -14.37
CA GLN A 18 13.72 7.84 -14.87
C GLN A 18 14.70 7.14 -13.92
N TRP A 19 15.70 7.85 -13.38
CA TRP A 19 16.78 7.28 -12.55
C TRP A 19 17.54 8.36 -11.77
N PHE A 20 18.48 7.97 -10.91
CA PHE A 20 19.30 8.89 -10.11
C PHE A 20 20.10 9.91 -10.93
N ASP A 21 20.61 9.49 -12.08
CA ASP A 21 21.44 10.30 -13.00
C ASP A 21 20.72 10.61 -14.33
N ASP A 22 19.52 10.06 -14.53
CA ASP A 22 18.64 10.36 -15.66
C ASP A 22 17.35 11.02 -15.15
N ARG A 23 17.32 12.36 -15.23
CA ARG A 23 16.22 13.19 -14.73
C ARG A 23 15.08 13.38 -15.73
N THR A 24 15.06 12.56 -16.79
CA THR A 24 13.93 12.55 -17.74
C THR A 24 12.64 12.21 -16.99
N VAL A 25 11.64 13.10 -17.10
CA VAL A 25 10.32 12.87 -16.48
C VAL A 25 9.62 11.72 -17.17
N ILE A 26 9.19 10.73 -16.41
CA ILE A 26 8.42 9.56 -16.88
C ILE A 26 6.94 9.65 -16.52
N ALA A 27 6.60 10.42 -15.48
CA ALA A 27 5.23 10.72 -15.11
C ALA A 27 5.15 12.08 -14.39
N ASP A 28 4.19 12.90 -14.83
CA ASP A 28 3.88 14.17 -14.16
C ASP A 28 3.06 13.96 -12.88
N ASP A 29 2.22 12.93 -12.85
CA ASP A 29 1.42 12.53 -11.69
C ASP A 29 2.01 11.29 -11.03
N VAL A 30 2.73 11.50 -9.93
CA VAL A 30 3.34 10.43 -9.13
C VAL A 30 2.29 9.58 -8.42
N MET A 31 1.15 10.16 -8.07
CA MET A 31 0.05 9.40 -7.44
C MET A 31 -0.58 8.41 -8.41
N GLU A 32 -0.80 8.80 -9.66
CA GLU A 32 -1.30 7.91 -10.70
C GLU A 32 -0.31 6.76 -10.94
N LEU A 33 0.99 7.06 -11.01
CA LEU A 33 2.03 6.05 -11.14
C LEU A 33 2.06 5.06 -9.95
N ALA A 34 1.95 5.55 -8.72
CA ALA A 34 1.90 4.70 -7.54
C ALA A 34 0.65 3.80 -7.51
N ARG A 35 -0.52 4.33 -7.88
CA ARG A 35 -1.75 3.55 -8.06
C ARG A 35 -1.58 2.47 -9.14
N HIS A 36 -0.98 2.83 -10.25
CA HIS A 36 -0.71 1.90 -11.34
C HIS A 36 0.08 0.66 -10.89
N TYR A 37 1.14 0.85 -10.10
CA TYR A 37 1.89 -0.28 -9.53
C TYR A 37 1.08 -1.08 -8.50
N ASN A 38 0.34 -0.39 -7.63
CA ASN A 38 -0.53 -1.03 -6.64
C ASN A 38 -1.60 -1.91 -7.31
N GLU A 39 -2.27 -1.41 -8.33
CA GLU A 39 -3.35 -2.09 -9.04
C GLU A 39 -2.87 -3.28 -9.88
N ARG A 40 -1.62 -3.27 -10.30
CA ARG A 40 -1.01 -4.35 -11.10
C ARG A 40 -0.36 -5.46 -10.26
N GLY A 41 -0.41 -5.36 -8.92
CA GLY A 41 0.02 -6.45 -8.04
C GLY A 41 1.48 -6.39 -7.61
N ALA A 42 2.08 -5.19 -7.57
CA ALA A 42 3.38 -4.98 -6.90
C ALA A 42 3.27 -5.33 -5.42
N ASP A 43 4.36 -5.82 -4.82
CA ASP A 43 4.35 -6.25 -3.42
C ASP A 43 4.70 -5.14 -2.44
N GLU A 44 5.48 -4.16 -2.87
CA GLU A 44 5.95 -3.02 -2.09
C GLU A 44 6.42 -1.93 -3.05
N LEU A 45 6.47 -0.69 -2.64
CA LEU A 45 6.93 0.44 -3.44
C LEU A 45 8.16 1.07 -2.78
N ILE A 46 9.26 1.23 -3.51
CA ILE A 46 10.41 2.01 -3.06
C ILE A 46 10.30 3.43 -3.63
N ILE A 47 10.44 4.43 -2.78
CA ILE A 47 10.44 5.83 -3.20
C ILE A 47 11.77 6.48 -2.81
N PHE A 48 12.41 7.10 -3.80
CA PHE A 48 13.62 7.88 -3.63
C PHE A 48 13.28 9.36 -3.77
N ASP A 49 13.40 10.10 -2.69
CA ASP A 49 13.27 11.54 -2.67
C ASP A 49 14.59 12.18 -3.13
N LEU A 50 14.55 12.83 -4.28
CA LEU A 50 15.68 13.49 -4.93
C LEU A 50 15.62 15.03 -4.78
N SER A 51 14.83 15.54 -3.86
CA SER A 51 14.71 16.99 -3.61
C SER A 51 16.05 17.62 -3.30
N ASP A 52 16.27 18.81 -3.82
CA ASP A 52 17.50 19.60 -3.62
C ASP A 52 17.40 20.59 -2.45
N SER A 53 16.18 20.88 -1.98
CA SER A 53 15.90 21.83 -0.90
C SER A 53 14.99 21.22 0.19
N ASP A 54 14.96 21.88 1.37
CA ASP A 54 14.07 21.47 2.46
C ASP A 54 12.59 21.74 2.09
N GLU A 55 12.31 22.75 1.27
CA GLU A 55 10.97 23.06 0.78
C GLU A 55 10.46 21.95 -0.14
N GLU A 56 11.24 21.53 -1.13
CA GLU A 56 10.91 20.43 -2.02
C GLU A 56 10.74 19.09 -1.24
N HIS A 57 11.58 18.88 -0.22
CA HIS A 57 11.44 17.72 0.66
C HIS A 57 10.10 17.73 1.41
N ASP A 58 9.68 18.86 1.96
CA ASP A 58 8.38 18.99 2.65
C ASP A 58 7.20 18.80 1.68
N GLU A 59 7.31 19.25 0.43
CA GLU A 59 6.32 18.94 -0.63
C GLU A 59 6.27 17.45 -0.93
N THR A 60 7.42 16.78 -1.05
CA THR A 60 7.50 15.34 -1.23
C THR A 60 6.88 14.60 -0.04
N ILE A 61 7.10 15.01 1.20
CA ILE A 61 6.44 14.43 2.39
C ILE A 61 4.92 14.55 2.31
N ASN A 62 4.39 15.68 1.83
CA ASN A 62 2.94 15.83 1.63
C ASN A 62 2.42 14.93 0.52
N LEU A 63 3.16 14.76 -0.57
CA LEU A 63 2.83 13.82 -1.64
C LEU A 63 2.83 12.36 -1.13
N LEU A 64 3.80 11.98 -0.28
CA LEU A 64 3.84 10.65 0.35
C LEU A 64 2.58 10.36 1.18
N LYS A 65 2.04 11.34 1.93
CA LYS A 65 0.78 11.19 2.66
C LYS A 65 -0.39 10.92 1.71
N GLN A 66 -0.41 11.57 0.55
CA GLN A 66 -1.46 11.36 -0.46
C GLN A 66 -1.31 9.97 -1.10
N ILE A 67 -0.10 9.57 -1.47
CA ILE A 67 0.19 8.23 -2.00
C ILE A 67 -0.25 7.16 -1.01
N ASN A 68 0.11 7.29 0.29
CA ASN A 68 -0.27 6.32 1.32
C ASN A 68 -1.79 6.13 1.45
N ARG A 69 -2.57 7.17 1.20
CA ARG A 69 -4.05 7.07 1.19
C ARG A 69 -4.59 6.38 -0.06
N ALA A 70 -3.85 6.47 -1.16
CA ALA A 70 -4.27 6.00 -2.48
C ALA A 70 -3.91 4.53 -2.76
N ILE A 71 -2.85 4.01 -2.12
CA ILE A 71 -2.36 2.64 -2.33
C ILE A 71 -2.52 1.79 -1.07
N SER A 72 -2.48 0.47 -1.23
CA SER A 72 -2.54 -0.51 -0.14
C SER A 72 -1.22 -1.25 0.07
N ILE A 73 -0.32 -1.21 -0.91
CA ILE A 73 1.02 -1.81 -0.77
C ILE A 73 1.91 -0.94 0.12
N PRO A 74 2.80 -1.54 0.92
CA PRO A 74 3.69 -0.78 1.79
C PRO A 74 4.71 0.04 0.99
N MET A 75 5.16 1.15 1.58
CA MET A 75 6.20 2.00 1.01
C MET A 75 7.48 1.93 1.84
N VAL A 76 8.63 1.88 1.15
CA VAL A 76 9.96 2.13 1.70
C VAL A 76 10.47 3.44 1.10
N VAL A 77 10.79 4.41 1.93
CA VAL A 77 11.12 5.77 1.46
C VAL A 77 12.49 6.19 1.95
N GLY A 78 13.31 6.68 1.05
CA GLY A 78 14.62 7.24 1.33
C GLY A 78 14.93 8.48 0.51
N GLY A 79 16.00 9.14 0.86
CA GLY A 79 16.41 10.43 0.29
C GLY A 79 16.22 11.58 1.28
N ASN A 80 17.10 12.56 1.20
CA ASN A 80 17.08 13.77 2.04
C ASN A 80 17.01 13.59 3.57
N ILE A 81 17.37 12.42 4.09
CA ILE A 81 17.42 12.18 5.52
C ILE A 81 18.74 12.75 6.07
N ARG A 82 18.66 13.78 6.91
CA ARG A 82 19.79 14.45 7.55
C ARG A 82 19.73 14.38 9.06
N ARG A 83 18.57 14.16 9.65
CA ARG A 83 18.28 14.15 11.11
C ARG A 83 17.14 13.20 11.44
N ALA A 84 17.01 12.82 12.71
CA ALA A 84 15.96 11.92 13.18
C ALA A 84 14.53 12.45 12.91
N GLU A 85 14.35 13.77 12.83
CA GLU A 85 13.05 14.36 12.51
C GLU A 85 12.61 14.07 11.06
N ASP A 86 13.54 13.95 10.10
CA ASP A 86 13.23 13.60 8.71
C ASP A 86 12.74 12.15 8.64
N VAL A 87 13.36 11.22 9.40
CA VAL A 87 12.86 9.84 9.56
C VAL A 87 11.44 9.84 10.12
N LYS A 88 11.17 10.64 11.15
CA LYS A 88 9.83 10.76 11.73
C LYS A 88 8.81 11.26 10.70
N LYS A 89 9.13 12.32 9.92
CA LYS A 89 8.24 12.83 8.87
C LYS A 89 7.88 11.75 7.86
N ILE A 90 8.88 11.00 7.37
CA ILE A 90 8.69 9.89 6.42
C ILE A 90 7.77 8.80 7.01
N LEU A 91 8.05 8.36 8.24
CA LEU A 91 7.24 7.32 8.88
C LEU A 91 5.80 7.76 9.16
N TYR A 92 5.61 9.03 9.55
CA TYR A 92 4.28 9.61 9.79
C TYR A 92 3.54 9.95 8.49
N ALA A 93 4.24 10.08 7.36
CA ALA A 93 3.63 10.14 6.04
C ALA A 93 3.08 8.79 5.57
N GLY A 94 3.30 7.71 6.33
CA GLY A 94 2.76 6.38 6.07
C GLY A 94 3.77 5.37 5.52
N ALA A 95 5.05 5.73 5.42
CA ALA A 95 6.07 4.76 5.03
C ALA A 95 6.16 3.62 6.06
N LYS A 96 6.24 2.38 5.56
CA LYS A 96 6.51 1.21 6.39
C LYS A 96 7.91 1.26 6.96
N ARG A 97 8.88 1.70 6.15
CA ARG A 97 10.28 1.87 6.53
C ARG A 97 10.85 3.16 5.97
N ALA A 98 11.69 3.82 6.77
CA ALA A 98 12.59 4.87 6.30
C ALA A 98 13.94 4.27 5.94
N MET A 99 14.49 4.65 4.78
CA MET A 99 15.72 4.09 4.22
C MET A 99 16.87 5.06 4.36
N LEU A 100 17.85 4.72 5.18
CA LEU A 100 19.07 5.49 5.43
C LEU A 100 20.14 5.16 4.38
N ASN A 101 20.74 6.19 3.77
CA ASN A 101 21.83 6.01 2.80
C ASN A 101 23.19 5.86 3.47
N PHE A 102 23.71 4.64 3.53
CA PHE A 102 24.98 4.34 4.17
C PHE A 102 26.24 4.74 3.37
N SER A 103 26.09 5.37 2.22
CA SER A 103 27.15 6.13 1.58
C SER A 103 27.38 7.51 2.23
N LYS A 104 26.51 7.92 3.18
CA LYS A 104 26.59 9.19 3.90
C LYS A 104 26.90 8.96 5.37
N ALA A 105 27.96 9.58 5.90
CA ALA A 105 28.38 9.47 7.31
C ALA A 105 27.23 9.83 8.29
N LEU A 106 26.48 10.89 8.01
CA LEU A 106 25.34 11.31 8.82
C LEU A 106 24.28 10.21 9.00
N SER A 107 24.00 9.44 7.95
CA SER A 107 23.03 8.34 8.02
C SER A 107 23.54 7.20 8.90
N ILE A 108 24.85 6.95 8.91
CA ILE A 108 25.48 5.94 9.76
C ILE A 108 25.42 6.36 11.22
N GLU A 109 25.65 7.64 11.52
CA GLU A 109 25.57 8.17 12.90
C GLU A 109 24.12 8.16 13.44
N LEU A 110 23.13 8.35 12.57
CA LEU A 110 21.72 8.42 12.95
C LEU A 110 21.07 7.07 13.22
N ILE A 111 21.60 5.96 12.67
CA ILE A 111 20.85 4.68 12.64
C ILE A 111 20.50 4.16 14.04
N GLU A 112 21.42 4.26 14.98
CA GLU A 112 21.19 3.79 16.36
C GLU A 112 20.07 4.59 17.03
N GLU A 113 20.10 5.93 16.92
CA GLU A 113 19.09 6.81 17.49
C GLU A 113 17.70 6.51 16.92
N VAL A 114 17.58 6.49 15.60
CA VAL A 114 16.27 6.31 14.95
C VAL A 114 15.72 4.91 15.12
N SER A 115 16.58 3.89 15.14
CA SER A 115 16.17 2.51 15.40
C SER A 115 15.67 2.32 16.83
N LYS A 116 16.32 2.92 17.83
CA LYS A 116 15.85 2.91 19.22
C LYS A 116 14.54 3.68 19.40
N ARG A 117 14.36 4.77 18.67
CA ARG A 117 13.17 5.62 18.77
C ARG A 117 11.94 5.06 18.06
N PHE A 118 12.11 4.45 16.89
CA PHE A 118 10.99 4.03 16.02
C PHE A 118 10.86 2.52 15.85
N GLY A 119 11.82 1.73 16.32
CA GLY A 119 11.93 0.29 16.11
C GLY A 119 12.77 -0.06 14.87
N LYS A 120 13.59 -1.10 14.98
CA LYS A 120 14.48 -1.53 13.89
C LYS A 120 13.69 -2.03 12.66
N GLU A 121 12.48 -2.53 12.85
CA GLU A 121 11.57 -2.98 11.79
C GLU A 121 11.06 -1.82 10.91
N ARG A 122 11.25 -0.58 11.38
CA ARG A 122 10.90 0.64 10.65
C ARG A 122 12.07 1.23 9.88
N ILE A 123 13.24 0.62 9.95
CA ILE A 123 14.48 1.13 9.35
C ILE A 123 14.97 0.15 8.29
N ALA A 124 15.30 0.69 7.12
CA ALA A 124 16.07 0.05 6.06
C ALA A 124 17.35 0.85 5.79
N VAL A 125 18.35 0.23 5.18
CA VAL A 125 19.58 0.91 4.75
C VAL A 125 19.78 0.74 3.26
N SER A 126 20.28 1.75 2.56
CA SER A 126 20.72 1.61 1.17
C SER A 126 22.25 1.65 1.10
N LEU A 127 22.81 0.83 0.22
CA LEU A 127 24.22 0.60 0.03
C LEU A 127 24.56 0.60 -1.46
N ASN A 128 25.71 1.21 -1.80
CA ASN A 128 26.20 1.27 -3.19
C ASN A 128 27.40 0.36 -3.43
N ASP A 129 28.09 -0.05 -2.36
CA ASP A 129 29.34 -0.81 -2.47
C ASP A 129 29.46 -1.85 -1.33
N PHE A 130 30.32 -2.83 -1.57
CA PHE A 130 30.58 -3.92 -0.65
C PHE A 130 31.42 -3.49 0.57
N ASP A 131 32.33 -2.53 0.39
CA ASP A 131 33.17 -2.04 1.47
C ASP A 131 32.34 -1.35 2.56
N ALA A 132 31.31 -0.61 2.18
CA ALA A 132 30.36 -0.02 3.12
C ALA A 132 29.61 -1.10 3.91
N LEU A 133 29.18 -2.17 3.26
CA LEU A 133 28.56 -3.32 3.93
C LEU A 133 29.52 -3.93 4.95
N PHE A 134 30.71 -4.28 4.53
CA PHE A 134 31.70 -4.96 5.38
C PHE A 134 32.08 -4.15 6.61
N LYS A 135 32.26 -2.83 6.44
CA LYS A 135 32.60 -1.92 7.54
C LYS A 135 31.46 -1.70 8.53
N GLN A 136 30.22 -1.71 8.05
CA GLN A 136 29.04 -1.32 8.83
C GLN A 136 28.08 -2.48 9.13
N GLN A 137 28.48 -3.73 8.85
CA GLN A 137 27.66 -4.92 9.05
C GLN A 137 26.98 -4.94 10.44
N HIS A 138 27.75 -4.72 11.49
CA HIS A 138 27.28 -4.76 12.87
C HIS A 138 26.16 -3.75 13.17
N LEU A 139 26.21 -2.55 12.56
CA LEU A 139 25.15 -1.54 12.70
C LEU A 139 23.91 -1.94 11.90
N ILE A 140 24.10 -2.48 10.70
CA ILE A 140 23.03 -2.93 9.83
C ILE A 140 22.22 -4.03 10.55
N GLU A 141 22.89 -5.04 11.05
CA GLU A 141 22.24 -6.17 11.74
C GLU A 141 21.59 -5.78 13.07
N ALA A 142 22.19 -4.84 13.81
CA ALA A 142 21.65 -4.38 15.08
C ALA A 142 20.40 -3.48 14.89
N TYR A 143 20.41 -2.59 13.90
CA TYR A 143 19.50 -1.45 13.83
C TYR A 143 18.61 -1.38 12.59
N SER A 144 18.71 -2.35 11.65
CA SER A 144 17.80 -2.42 10.51
C SER A 144 17.32 -3.85 10.24
N THR A 145 16.26 -3.98 9.46
CA THR A 145 15.73 -5.30 9.07
C THR A 145 15.91 -5.60 7.60
N GLU A 146 16.32 -4.63 6.81
CA GLU A 146 16.42 -4.78 5.36
C GLU A 146 17.50 -3.88 4.78
N MET A 147 18.22 -4.42 3.81
CA MET A 147 19.16 -3.68 2.99
C MET A 147 18.62 -3.51 1.58
N ILE A 148 18.90 -2.36 0.99
CA ILE A 148 18.58 -2.04 -0.40
C ILE A 148 19.89 -1.80 -1.14
N PHE A 149 20.27 -2.75 -1.99
CA PHE A 149 21.48 -2.66 -2.78
C PHE A 149 21.22 -1.92 -4.09
N MET A 150 21.98 -0.84 -4.26
CA MET A 150 21.97 -0.02 -5.46
C MET A 150 23.13 -0.47 -6.34
N HIS A 151 22.88 -1.17 -7.44
CA HIS A 151 23.84 -1.70 -8.42
C HIS A 151 24.23 -3.19 -8.32
N ARG A 152 24.93 -3.66 -9.35
CA ARG A 152 25.43 -5.02 -9.52
C ARG A 152 26.56 -5.31 -8.52
N LEU A 153 26.21 -5.78 -7.35
CA LEU A 153 27.18 -6.37 -6.45
C LEU A 153 27.28 -7.88 -6.69
N ASP A 154 28.42 -8.45 -6.38
CA ASP A 154 28.53 -9.89 -6.25
C ASP A 154 27.65 -10.36 -5.07
N LEU A 155 26.44 -10.80 -5.40
CA LEU A 155 25.42 -11.19 -4.42
C LEU A 155 25.92 -12.34 -3.53
N ASN A 156 26.77 -13.23 -4.05
CA ASN A 156 27.37 -14.31 -3.25
C ASN A 156 28.24 -13.75 -2.14
N SER A 157 28.98 -12.69 -2.41
CA SER A 157 29.80 -12.02 -1.39
C SER A 157 28.94 -11.33 -0.34
N VAL A 158 27.79 -10.76 -0.72
CA VAL A 158 26.85 -10.11 0.20
C VAL A 158 26.28 -11.10 1.20
N VAL A 159 25.76 -12.22 0.73
CA VAL A 159 25.14 -13.27 1.56
C VAL A 159 26.11 -13.87 2.56
N ASN A 160 27.40 -13.96 2.19
CA ASN A 160 28.44 -14.48 3.09
C ASN A 160 28.85 -13.50 4.21
N VAL A 161 28.47 -12.23 4.11
CA VAL A 161 28.84 -11.19 5.10
C VAL A 161 27.72 -10.97 6.11
N THR A 162 26.47 -11.03 5.73
CA THR A 162 25.35 -10.68 6.61
C THR A 162 24.13 -11.58 6.40
N GLU A 163 23.39 -11.82 7.48
CA GLU A 163 22.09 -12.49 7.45
C GLU A 163 20.93 -11.52 7.12
N THR A 164 21.21 -10.20 7.09
CA THR A 164 20.20 -9.21 6.77
C THR A 164 19.74 -9.35 5.32
N GLN A 165 18.46 -9.53 5.12
CA GLN A 165 17.86 -9.72 3.81
C GLN A 165 17.98 -8.47 2.94
N CYS A 166 18.20 -8.65 1.64
CA CYS A 166 18.34 -7.53 0.73
C CYS A 166 17.31 -7.50 -0.40
N VAL A 167 16.98 -6.29 -0.83
CA VAL A 167 16.31 -5.99 -2.10
C VAL A 167 17.37 -5.41 -3.04
N VAL A 168 17.49 -5.95 -4.23
CA VAL A 168 18.45 -5.50 -5.23
C VAL A 168 17.78 -4.52 -6.18
N VAL A 169 18.33 -3.30 -6.28
CA VAL A 169 17.91 -2.29 -7.25
C VAL A 169 18.87 -2.33 -8.43
N THR A 170 18.39 -2.62 -9.62
CA THR A 170 19.22 -2.79 -10.82
C THR A 170 18.70 -2.00 -12.01
N ASP A 171 19.61 -1.58 -12.89
CA ASP A 171 19.31 -0.89 -14.14
C ASP A 171 19.13 -1.86 -15.32
N THR A 172 19.30 -3.17 -15.11
CA THR A 172 19.13 -4.18 -16.17
C THR A 172 17.70 -4.20 -16.72
N MET A 173 17.61 -4.50 -18.02
CA MET A 173 16.36 -4.80 -18.72
C MET A 173 16.26 -6.28 -19.13
N ASP A 174 17.23 -7.10 -18.72
CA ASP A 174 17.28 -8.54 -19.04
C ASP A 174 16.50 -9.34 -17.99
N GLU A 175 15.42 -9.98 -18.44
CA GLU A 175 14.58 -10.84 -17.61
C GLU A 175 15.34 -12.00 -16.97
N ASN A 176 16.26 -12.62 -17.71
CA ASN A 176 17.06 -13.74 -17.17
C ASN A 176 17.97 -13.27 -16.04
N GLU A 177 18.54 -12.08 -16.14
CA GLU A 177 19.34 -11.49 -15.06
C GLU A 177 18.47 -11.23 -13.82
N ILE A 178 17.26 -10.72 -13.98
CA ILE A 178 16.29 -10.54 -12.88
C ILE A 178 15.94 -11.87 -12.21
N LEU A 179 15.68 -12.91 -12.99
CA LEU A 179 15.41 -14.26 -12.45
C LEU A 179 16.62 -14.81 -11.69
N ASN A 180 17.84 -14.60 -12.18
CA ASN A 180 19.05 -15.03 -11.49
C ASN A 180 19.26 -14.27 -10.17
N ILE A 181 19.01 -12.97 -10.15
CA ILE A 181 19.04 -12.17 -8.91
C ILE A 181 18.04 -12.74 -7.90
N LEU A 182 16.82 -13.00 -8.31
CA LEU A 182 15.78 -13.53 -7.43
C LEU A 182 16.08 -14.96 -6.92
N LYS A 183 16.82 -15.78 -7.69
CA LYS A 183 17.25 -17.12 -7.25
C LYS A 183 18.34 -17.07 -6.17
N SER A 184 19.05 -15.95 -6.03
CA SER A 184 20.17 -15.85 -5.08
C SER A 184 19.66 -15.90 -3.64
N ASP A 185 20.40 -16.63 -2.79
CA ASP A 185 20.15 -16.66 -1.35
C ASP A 185 20.31 -15.26 -0.75
N GLY A 186 19.62 -14.97 0.37
CA GLY A 186 19.65 -13.66 1.02
C GLY A 186 18.90 -12.53 0.28
N VAL A 187 18.64 -12.68 -1.02
CA VAL A 187 17.82 -11.72 -1.77
C VAL A 187 16.36 -11.94 -1.44
N LYS A 188 15.69 -10.90 -0.95
CA LYS A 188 14.27 -10.89 -0.62
C LYS A 188 13.38 -10.31 -1.72
N GLY A 189 13.96 -9.53 -2.60
CA GLY A 189 13.23 -8.91 -3.69
C GLY A 189 14.12 -8.20 -4.69
N VAL A 190 13.54 -7.77 -5.77
CA VAL A 190 14.19 -7.02 -6.84
C VAL A 190 13.40 -5.77 -7.18
N SER A 191 14.13 -4.72 -7.54
CA SER A 191 13.63 -3.42 -7.96
C SER A 191 14.43 -2.90 -9.15
N GLY A 192 14.07 -1.75 -9.67
CA GLY A 192 14.82 -1.08 -10.73
C GLY A 192 14.09 -1.03 -12.06
N ARG A 193 14.83 -0.76 -13.15
CA ARG A 193 14.23 -0.42 -14.46
C ARG A 193 13.29 -1.47 -15.01
N PHE A 194 13.68 -2.75 -14.98
CA PHE A 194 12.83 -3.84 -15.49
C PHE A 194 11.51 -3.94 -14.72
N ILE A 195 11.57 -3.84 -13.39
CA ILE A 195 10.42 -3.99 -12.50
C ILE A 195 9.52 -2.75 -12.53
N SER A 196 10.09 -1.57 -12.76
CA SER A 196 9.34 -0.29 -12.75
C SER A 196 8.79 0.12 -14.12
N ARG A 197 8.78 -0.77 -15.11
CA ARG A 197 8.18 -0.50 -16.42
C ARG A 197 6.67 -0.28 -16.31
N LEU A 198 6.14 0.65 -17.08
CA LEU A 198 4.70 0.95 -17.09
C LEU A 198 3.85 -0.21 -17.63
N ASP A 199 4.41 -1.06 -18.51
CA ASP A 199 3.74 -2.23 -19.07
C ASP A 199 3.89 -3.49 -18.19
N MET A 200 4.58 -3.38 -17.02
CA MET A 200 4.81 -4.51 -16.12
C MET A 200 3.51 -5.09 -15.59
N ASP A 201 3.27 -6.37 -15.86
CA ASP A 201 2.25 -7.19 -15.19
C ASP A 201 2.92 -8.04 -14.11
N PHE A 202 2.86 -7.57 -12.87
CA PHE A 202 3.51 -8.23 -11.75
C PHE A 202 2.99 -9.65 -11.50
N ASN A 203 1.69 -9.87 -11.68
CA ASN A 203 1.10 -11.18 -11.45
C ASN A 203 1.58 -12.19 -12.50
N LYS A 204 1.60 -11.79 -13.77
CA LYS A 204 2.14 -12.63 -14.84
C LYS A 204 3.63 -12.91 -14.62
N PHE A 205 4.41 -11.92 -14.19
CA PHE A 205 5.83 -12.14 -13.93
C PHE A 205 6.07 -13.02 -12.69
N LYS A 206 5.21 -12.95 -11.68
CA LYS A 206 5.23 -13.89 -10.55
C LYS A 206 4.98 -15.33 -11.00
N GLU A 207 4.14 -15.56 -11.99
CA GLU A 207 3.96 -16.90 -12.60
C GLU A 207 5.25 -17.36 -13.28
N VAL A 208 5.90 -16.51 -14.08
CA VAL A 208 7.22 -16.81 -14.68
C VAL A 208 8.26 -17.13 -13.60
N CYS A 209 8.29 -16.39 -12.50
CA CYS A 209 9.15 -16.66 -11.38
C CYS A 209 8.87 -18.05 -10.76
N ALA A 210 7.61 -18.39 -10.54
CA ALA A 210 7.20 -19.68 -9.99
C ALA A 210 7.59 -20.86 -10.90
N GLU A 211 7.41 -20.73 -12.23
CA GLU A 211 7.86 -21.69 -13.24
C GLU A 211 9.39 -21.88 -13.22
N ASN A 212 10.13 -20.86 -12.81
CA ASN A 212 11.58 -20.89 -12.62
C ASN A 212 12.02 -21.35 -11.21
N GLY A 213 11.09 -21.86 -10.38
CA GLY A 213 11.37 -22.36 -9.03
C GLY A 213 11.58 -21.27 -7.97
N ILE A 214 11.17 -20.02 -8.25
CA ILE A 214 11.27 -18.89 -7.34
C ILE A 214 9.94 -18.73 -6.60
N GLN A 215 9.97 -18.88 -5.27
CA GLN A 215 8.78 -18.65 -4.45
C GLN A 215 8.51 -17.15 -4.34
N MET A 216 7.43 -16.70 -4.94
CA MET A 216 7.00 -15.30 -4.86
C MET A 216 6.04 -15.08 -3.69
N THR A 217 5.94 -13.84 -3.20
CA THR A 217 4.90 -13.44 -2.26
C THR A 217 3.55 -13.71 -2.91
N SER A 218 2.84 -14.70 -2.40
CA SER A 218 1.52 -15.12 -2.84
C SER A 218 0.66 -15.39 -1.61
N PHE A 219 -0.63 -15.46 -1.81
CA PHE A 219 -1.49 -15.99 -0.77
C PHE A 219 -1.27 -17.51 -0.66
N GLU A 220 -1.22 -17.99 0.58
CA GLU A 220 -1.26 -19.43 0.87
C GLU A 220 -2.58 -19.73 1.58
N SER A 221 -3.29 -20.71 1.08
CA SER A 221 -4.46 -21.20 1.79
C SER A 221 -4.03 -22.05 2.98
N GLN A 222 -4.68 -21.84 4.12
CA GLN A 222 -4.49 -22.68 5.32
C GLN A 222 -5.40 -23.92 5.30
N MET A 223 -6.26 -24.03 4.28
CA MET A 223 -7.22 -25.13 4.12
C MET A 223 -7.28 -25.56 2.66
N ASP A 224 -7.46 -26.83 2.43
CA ASP A 224 -7.71 -27.37 1.10
C ASP A 224 -9.18 -27.16 0.70
N PHE A 225 -9.43 -26.98 -0.61
CA PHE A 225 -10.80 -26.76 -1.12
C PHE A 225 -11.76 -27.91 -0.75
N GLY A 226 -11.24 -29.14 -0.68
CA GLY A 226 -11.99 -30.33 -0.28
C GLY A 226 -12.48 -30.35 1.18
N GLU A 227 -12.00 -29.40 2.01
CA GLU A 227 -12.46 -29.24 3.39
C GLU A 227 -13.73 -28.37 3.50
N PHE A 228 -14.16 -27.74 2.40
CA PHE A 228 -15.37 -26.89 2.38
C PHE A 228 -16.62 -27.71 2.15
N ASN A 229 -17.73 -27.29 2.74
CA ASN A 229 -19.04 -27.86 2.53
C ASN A 229 -19.68 -27.28 1.26
N LEU A 230 -19.46 -27.96 0.13
CA LEU A 230 -19.90 -27.47 -1.17
C LEU A 230 -21.39 -27.77 -1.39
N ASN A 231 -22.04 -26.94 -2.21
CA ASN A 231 -23.41 -27.21 -2.65
C ASN A 231 -23.48 -28.44 -3.60
N ALA A 232 -24.67 -28.79 -4.05
CA ALA A 232 -24.90 -29.96 -4.92
C ALA A 232 -24.18 -29.89 -6.27
N ASP A 233 -23.78 -28.69 -6.71
CA ASP A 233 -23.03 -28.44 -7.95
C ASP A 233 -21.51 -28.46 -7.73
N GLY A 234 -21.02 -28.75 -6.52
CA GLY A 234 -19.61 -28.71 -6.17
C GLY A 234 -19.05 -27.28 -6.08
N LEU A 235 -19.90 -26.33 -5.75
CA LEU A 235 -19.53 -24.90 -5.68
C LEU A 235 -19.69 -24.35 -4.26
N ILE A 236 -18.85 -23.38 -3.91
CA ILE A 236 -19.00 -22.58 -2.70
C ILE A 236 -19.50 -21.17 -3.05
N PRO A 237 -20.51 -20.62 -2.36
CA PRO A 237 -20.87 -19.21 -2.49
C PRO A 237 -19.82 -18.33 -1.85
N VAL A 238 -19.57 -17.17 -2.48
CA VAL A 238 -18.59 -16.18 -2.04
C VAL A 238 -19.26 -14.82 -1.92
N ILE A 239 -19.34 -14.31 -0.70
CA ILE A 239 -19.74 -12.93 -0.42
C ILE A 239 -18.51 -12.06 -0.59
N VAL A 240 -18.61 -11.03 -1.41
CA VAL A 240 -17.49 -10.10 -1.72
C VAL A 240 -17.74 -8.76 -1.05
N GLN A 241 -16.79 -8.34 -0.24
CA GLN A 241 -16.85 -7.14 0.58
C GLN A 241 -15.65 -6.23 0.28
N ASP A 242 -15.89 -4.93 0.18
CA ASP A 242 -14.82 -3.94 0.12
C ASP A 242 -14.04 -3.92 1.44
N TYR A 243 -12.71 -4.01 1.37
CA TYR A 243 -11.88 -4.15 2.59
C TYR A 243 -11.77 -2.87 3.41
N LYS A 244 -11.95 -1.68 2.78
CA LYS A 244 -11.90 -0.37 3.47
C LYS A 244 -13.25 0.00 4.07
N THR A 245 -14.32 -0.15 3.28
CA THR A 245 -15.65 0.35 3.65
C THR A 245 -16.52 -0.71 4.32
N ASN A 246 -16.15 -1.98 4.23
CA ASN A 246 -16.96 -3.14 4.59
C ASN A 246 -18.31 -3.22 3.86
N GLU A 247 -18.46 -2.49 2.74
CA GLU A 247 -19.62 -2.59 1.88
C GLU A 247 -19.66 -3.96 1.19
N VAL A 248 -20.82 -4.63 1.20
CA VAL A 248 -21.01 -5.87 0.42
C VAL A 248 -21.20 -5.48 -1.04
N LEU A 249 -20.30 -5.96 -1.89
CA LEU A 249 -20.23 -5.57 -3.30
C LEU A 249 -21.04 -6.49 -4.22
N MET A 250 -20.91 -7.80 -4.02
CA MET A 250 -21.55 -8.80 -4.84
C MET A 250 -21.51 -10.18 -4.17
N MET A 251 -22.21 -11.14 -4.77
CA MET A 251 -22.11 -12.56 -4.46
C MET A 251 -21.85 -13.34 -5.75
N ALA A 252 -20.97 -14.31 -5.69
CA ALA A 252 -20.66 -15.22 -6.80
C ALA A 252 -20.36 -16.64 -6.29
N TYR A 253 -19.91 -17.54 -7.16
CA TYR A 253 -19.56 -18.90 -6.81
C TYR A 253 -18.14 -19.23 -7.26
N MET A 254 -17.48 -20.13 -6.53
CA MET A 254 -16.20 -20.72 -6.91
C MET A 254 -16.31 -22.24 -6.94
N ASN A 255 -15.62 -22.86 -7.90
CA ASN A 255 -15.17 -24.24 -7.84
C ASN A 255 -13.70 -24.27 -7.40
N GLU A 256 -13.12 -25.44 -7.22
CA GLU A 256 -11.73 -25.64 -6.80
C GLU A 256 -10.74 -24.87 -7.67
N GLU A 257 -10.84 -25.00 -8.98
CA GLU A 257 -9.95 -24.34 -9.94
C GLU A 257 -10.03 -22.80 -9.87
N ALA A 258 -11.23 -22.22 -9.62
CA ALA A 258 -11.40 -20.78 -9.41
C ALA A 258 -10.80 -20.31 -8.07
N PHE A 259 -10.92 -21.14 -7.03
CA PHE A 259 -10.31 -20.89 -5.74
C PHE A 259 -8.78 -20.91 -5.84
N ASP A 260 -8.20 -21.95 -6.43
CA ASP A 260 -6.76 -22.09 -6.61
C ASP A 260 -6.18 -20.94 -7.43
N HIS A 261 -6.87 -20.56 -8.53
CA HIS A 261 -6.46 -19.42 -9.33
C HIS A 261 -6.53 -18.10 -8.53
N THR A 262 -7.55 -17.93 -7.70
CA THR A 262 -7.68 -16.75 -6.83
C THR A 262 -6.54 -16.67 -5.82
N VAL A 263 -6.23 -17.80 -5.14
CA VAL A 263 -5.13 -17.86 -4.17
C VAL A 263 -3.79 -17.62 -4.86
N LYS A 264 -3.56 -18.25 -6.01
CA LYS A 264 -2.31 -18.13 -6.76
C LYS A 264 -2.06 -16.71 -7.28
N THR A 265 -3.10 -16.04 -7.79
CA THR A 265 -2.94 -14.76 -8.50
C THR A 265 -3.27 -13.54 -7.65
N GLY A 266 -3.96 -13.72 -6.52
CA GLY A 266 -4.53 -12.61 -5.74
C GLY A 266 -5.66 -11.86 -6.44
N ARG A 267 -6.15 -12.36 -7.59
CA ARG A 267 -7.27 -11.79 -8.35
C ARG A 267 -8.50 -12.68 -8.20
N MET A 268 -9.63 -12.09 -7.82
CA MET A 268 -10.88 -12.84 -7.67
C MET A 268 -11.28 -13.49 -8.98
N THR A 269 -11.33 -14.81 -8.96
CA THR A 269 -11.79 -15.67 -10.04
C THR A 269 -13.03 -16.42 -9.59
N TYR A 270 -14.02 -16.50 -10.43
CA TYR A 270 -15.31 -17.09 -10.13
C TYR A 270 -15.70 -18.16 -11.15
N TYR A 271 -16.64 -19.01 -10.76
CA TYR A 271 -17.29 -19.95 -11.65
C TYR A 271 -18.68 -19.46 -12.05
N SER A 272 -18.91 -19.29 -13.35
CA SER A 272 -20.21 -18.90 -13.90
C SER A 272 -21.10 -20.14 -14.06
N ARG A 273 -22.16 -20.26 -13.24
CA ARG A 273 -23.14 -21.35 -13.32
C ARG A 273 -23.86 -21.41 -14.66
N SER A 274 -24.18 -20.27 -15.25
CA SER A 274 -24.88 -20.19 -16.53
C SER A 274 -24.00 -20.50 -17.74
N ARG A 275 -22.73 -20.03 -17.73
CA ARG A 275 -21.77 -20.24 -18.82
C ARG A 275 -20.95 -21.52 -18.63
N LYS A 276 -20.98 -22.11 -17.43
CA LYS A 276 -20.18 -23.29 -17.05
C LYS A 276 -18.69 -23.12 -17.30
N CYS A 277 -18.17 -21.95 -17.02
CA CYS A 277 -16.75 -21.61 -17.18
C CYS A 277 -16.29 -20.66 -16.09
N GLN A 278 -14.98 -20.62 -15.88
CA GLN A 278 -14.33 -19.63 -15.03
C GLN A 278 -14.32 -18.26 -15.68
N TRP A 279 -14.20 -17.23 -14.85
CA TRP A 279 -13.95 -15.86 -15.29
C TRP A 279 -13.22 -15.07 -14.20
N VAL A 280 -12.20 -14.33 -14.59
CA VAL A 280 -11.48 -13.41 -13.73
C VAL A 280 -12.26 -12.10 -13.67
N LYS A 281 -12.58 -11.64 -12.46
CA LYS A 281 -13.30 -10.38 -12.28
C LYS A 281 -12.47 -9.22 -12.81
N GLY A 282 -13.02 -8.47 -13.73
CA GLY A 282 -12.35 -7.31 -14.34
C GLY A 282 -11.56 -7.60 -15.62
N GLU A 283 -11.41 -8.84 -16.04
CA GLU A 283 -10.63 -9.22 -17.22
C GLU A 283 -11.06 -8.45 -18.51
N THR A 284 -12.37 -8.22 -18.68
CA THR A 284 -12.91 -7.48 -19.83
C THR A 284 -13.15 -6.01 -19.54
N SER A 285 -13.53 -5.65 -18.31
CA SER A 285 -13.98 -4.30 -17.94
C SER A 285 -12.88 -3.43 -17.31
N GLY A 286 -11.75 -4.01 -16.89
CA GLY A 286 -10.76 -3.35 -16.07
C GLY A 286 -11.16 -3.21 -14.59
N HIS A 287 -12.39 -3.61 -14.21
CA HIS A 287 -12.89 -3.49 -12.83
C HIS A 287 -12.47 -4.71 -12.00
N PHE A 288 -11.18 -4.84 -11.73
CA PHE A 288 -10.59 -5.95 -11.00
C PHE A 288 -10.99 -5.96 -9.53
N GLN A 289 -10.85 -7.13 -8.91
CA GLN A 289 -10.96 -7.34 -7.47
C GLN A 289 -9.67 -8.02 -6.98
N TYR A 290 -8.88 -7.28 -6.18
CA TYR A 290 -7.65 -7.81 -5.60
C TYR A 290 -7.92 -8.30 -4.18
N VAL A 291 -7.56 -9.54 -3.92
CA VAL A 291 -7.78 -10.19 -2.61
C VAL A 291 -6.96 -9.52 -1.53
N LYS A 292 -7.60 -9.20 -0.41
CA LYS A 292 -6.94 -8.81 0.84
C LYS A 292 -7.01 -9.95 1.88
N SER A 293 -8.14 -10.65 1.95
CA SER A 293 -8.29 -11.87 2.73
C SER A 293 -9.45 -12.70 2.22
N LEU A 294 -9.33 -14.01 2.40
CA LEU A 294 -10.41 -14.97 2.28
C LEU A 294 -10.66 -15.59 3.65
N ALA A 295 -11.89 -15.69 4.06
CA ALA A 295 -12.33 -16.35 5.29
C ALA A 295 -13.50 -17.28 4.98
N ILE A 296 -13.62 -18.33 5.76
CA ILE A 296 -14.72 -19.28 5.68
C ILE A 296 -15.59 -19.14 6.93
N ASP A 297 -16.89 -19.36 6.84
CA ASP A 297 -17.77 -19.34 7.99
C ASP A 297 -17.66 -20.61 8.86
N CYS A 298 -18.44 -20.68 9.94
CA CYS A 298 -18.26 -21.68 10.97
C CYS A 298 -18.62 -23.12 10.54
N ASP A 299 -19.52 -23.28 9.58
CA ASP A 299 -19.92 -24.57 9.00
C ASP A 299 -19.34 -24.82 7.61
N ARG A 300 -18.42 -23.92 7.17
CA ARG A 300 -17.60 -24.04 5.97
C ARG A 300 -18.39 -24.13 4.66
N ASP A 301 -19.55 -23.53 4.60
CA ASP A 301 -20.40 -23.54 3.41
C ASP A 301 -20.48 -22.20 2.67
N THR A 302 -19.90 -21.13 3.24
CA THR A 302 -19.91 -19.77 2.67
C THR A 302 -18.57 -19.07 2.90
N MET A 303 -18.00 -18.53 1.83
CA MET A 303 -16.74 -17.77 1.88
C MET A 303 -16.99 -16.25 1.92
N LEU A 304 -16.25 -15.54 2.74
CA LEU A 304 -16.15 -14.08 2.74
C LEU A 304 -14.81 -13.65 2.12
N ALA A 305 -14.88 -12.96 0.99
CA ALA A 305 -13.73 -12.35 0.36
C ALA A 305 -13.67 -10.84 0.63
N LYS A 306 -12.66 -10.36 1.33
CA LYS A 306 -12.37 -8.92 1.42
C LYS A 306 -11.43 -8.54 0.29
N VAL A 307 -11.86 -7.58 -0.53
CA VAL A 307 -11.16 -7.20 -1.75
C VAL A 307 -10.96 -5.69 -1.86
N GLU A 308 -9.93 -5.31 -2.58
CA GLU A 308 -9.82 -3.97 -3.15
C GLU A 308 -10.55 -3.96 -4.50
N GLN A 309 -11.65 -3.22 -4.58
CA GLN A 309 -12.46 -3.11 -5.78
C GLN A 309 -12.02 -1.93 -6.63
N ILE A 310 -11.58 -2.19 -7.85
CA ILE A 310 -11.34 -1.15 -8.85
C ILE A 310 -12.62 -0.88 -9.63
N GLY A 311 -13.06 0.38 -9.64
CA GLY A 311 -14.29 0.77 -10.32
C GLY A 311 -15.57 0.11 -9.77
N ALA A 312 -16.52 -0.17 -10.67
CA ALA A 312 -17.82 -0.76 -10.32
C ALA A 312 -17.76 -2.29 -10.18
N ALA A 313 -18.31 -2.85 -9.11
CA ALA A 313 -18.44 -4.29 -8.99
C ALA A 313 -19.56 -4.84 -9.89
N CYS A 314 -20.64 -4.10 -10.05
CA CYS A 314 -21.79 -4.50 -10.85
C CYS A 314 -21.57 -4.25 -12.36
N HIS A 315 -22.04 -5.16 -13.20
CA HIS A 315 -22.01 -5.01 -14.66
C HIS A 315 -22.91 -3.87 -15.18
N THR A 316 -23.83 -3.36 -14.35
CA THR A 316 -24.68 -2.20 -14.65
C THR A 316 -23.98 -0.86 -14.38
N GLY A 317 -22.73 -0.87 -13.90
CA GLY A 317 -21.96 0.32 -13.53
C GLY A 317 -22.14 0.77 -12.08
N ASN A 318 -23.00 0.11 -11.29
CA ASN A 318 -23.15 0.40 -9.87
C ASN A 318 -21.95 -0.16 -9.06
N ARG A 319 -21.57 0.53 -8.00
CA ARG A 319 -20.49 0.08 -7.11
C ARG A 319 -20.79 -1.28 -6.50
N SER A 320 -22.01 -1.49 -6.01
CA SER A 320 -22.49 -2.76 -5.46
C SER A 320 -23.61 -3.35 -6.34
N CYS A 321 -23.76 -4.68 -6.30
CA CYS A 321 -24.89 -5.37 -6.90
C CYS A 321 -26.18 -5.25 -6.06
N PHE A 322 -26.06 -4.85 -4.79
CA PHE A 322 -27.17 -4.79 -3.83
C PHE A 322 -27.77 -3.39 -3.72
N TYR A 323 -28.12 -2.79 -4.87
CA TYR A 323 -28.69 -1.44 -4.96
C TYR A 323 -30.23 -1.40 -4.99
N THR A 324 -30.91 -2.54 -5.04
CA THR A 324 -32.38 -2.62 -5.03
C THR A 324 -32.87 -3.09 -3.66
N THR A 325 -33.52 -2.20 -2.93
CA THR A 325 -34.15 -2.53 -1.64
C THR A 325 -35.47 -3.27 -1.86
N ILE A 326 -35.66 -4.42 -1.24
CA ILE A 326 -36.91 -5.22 -1.29
C ILE A 326 -37.80 -4.87 -0.10
N VAL A 327 -37.22 -4.75 1.09
CA VAL A 327 -37.89 -4.36 2.33
C VAL A 327 -36.94 -3.45 3.09
N GLY A 328 -37.44 -2.33 3.59
CA GLY A 328 -36.66 -1.40 4.40
C GLY A 328 -37.58 -0.62 5.33
N ASN A 329 -37.05 -0.25 6.50
CA ASN A 329 -37.63 0.75 7.39
C ASN A 329 -36.83 2.04 7.23
N ASP A 330 -37.39 3.15 7.68
CA ASP A 330 -36.65 4.40 7.82
C ASP A 330 -35.58 4.21 8.90
N TYR A 331 -34.33 4.12 8.47
CA TYR A 331 -33.15 4.07 9.34
C TYR A 331 -32.02 4.87 8.69
N ASP A 332 -31.11 5.37 9.51
CA ASP A 332 -29.91 6.03 8.99
C ASP A 332 -28.97 4.98 8.38
N ALA A 333 -28.94 4.94 7.06
CA ALA A 333 -28.12 4.01 6.29
C ALA A 333 -26.62 4.40 6.26
N LYS A 334 -26.22 5.46 6.99
CA LYS A 334 -24.81 5.86 7.01
C LYS A 334 -23.96 4.77 7.63
N ASN A 335 -22.90 4.40 6.89
CA ASN A 335 -21.90 3.48 7.39
C ASN A 335 -20.98 4.22 8.37
N PRO A 336 -20.97 3.86 9.67
CA PRO A 336 -20.12 4.56 10.67
C PRO A 336 -18.63 4.59 10.30
N VAL A 337 -18.14 3.57 9.58
CA VAL A 337 -16.75 3.50 9.11
C VAL A 337 -16.44 4.58 8.07
N GLN A 338 -17.45 5.05 7.35
CA GLN A 338 -17.31 6.07 6.30
C GLN A 338 -17.56 7.50 6.79
N ILE A 339 -17.96 7.72 8.03
CA ILE A 339 -18.29 9.06 8.53
C ILE A 339 -17.11 10.02 8.36
N PHE A 340 -15.92 9.63 8.79
CA PHE A 340 -14.73 10.50 8.68
C PHE A 340 -14.38 10.82 7.23
N GLU A 341 -14.50 9.84 6.33
CA GLU A 341 -14.29 10.07 4.89
C GLU A 341 -15.34 11.01 4.32
N SER A 342 -16.60 10.84 4.68
CA SER A 342 -17.70 11.71 4.23
C SER A 342 -17.52 13.14 4.73
N VAL A 343 -17.11 13.35 5.98
CA VAL A 343 -16.78 14.66 6.54
C VAL A 343 -15.61 15.29 5.80
N TYR A 344 -14.53 14.53 5.59
CA TYR A 344 -13.38 15.00 4.83
C TYR A 344 -13.76 15.44 3.42
N GLN A 345 -14.53 14.63 2.69
CA GLN A 345 -14.99 14.95 1.34
C GLN A 345 -15.86 16.21 1.33
N THR A 346 -16.73 16.36 2.35
CA THR A 346 -17.54 17.56 2.50
C THR A 346 -16.67 18.81 2.71
N ILE A 347 -15.64 18.72 3.54
CA ILE A 347 -14.69 19.82 3.79
C ILE A 347 -13.91 20.14 2.51
N ALA A 348 -13.41 19.10 1.81
CA ALA A 348 -12.68 19.27 0.55
C ALA A 348 -13.55 19.94 -0.53
N ASP A 349 -14.81 19.48 -0.69
CA ASP A 349 -15.77 20.09 -1.61
C ASP A 349 -16.04 21.56 -1.27
N ARG A 350 -16.15 21.91 0.02
CA ARG A 350 -16.32 23.31 0.43
C ARG A 350 -15.11 24.18 0.11
N LYS A 351 -13.93 23.61 0.07
CA LYS A 351 -12.72 24.33 -0.34
C LYS A 351 -12.69 24.60 -1.85
N GLU A 352 -13.08 23.62 -2.66
CA GLU A 352 -13.10 23.71 -4.13
C GLU A 352 -14.34 24.45 -4.65
N ASN A 353 -15.49 24.22 -4.03
CA ASN A 353 -16.79 24.77 -4.40
C ASN A 353 -17.39 25.55 -3.22
N PRO A 354 -16.95 26.80 -2.98
CA PRO A 354 -17.41 27.60 -1.86
C PRO A 354 -18.92 27.79 -1.88
N LYS A 355 -19.57 27.63 -0.71
CA LYS A 355 -21.01 27.81 -0.53
C LYS A 355 -21.28 28.98 0.40
N GLU A 356 -22.15 29.90 -0.01
CA GLU A 356 -22.55 31.05 0.80
C GLU A 356 -23.15 30.61 2.15
N GLY A 357 -22.74 31.25 3.24
CA GLY A 357 -23.15 30.92 4.61
C GLY A 357 -22.45 29.69 5.23
N SER A 358 -21.51 29.05 4.54
CA SER A 358 -20.74 27.94 5.09
C SER A 358 -19.67 28.40 6.09
N TYR A 359 -19.72 27.88 7.31
CA TYR A 359 -18.69 28.13 8.32
C TYR A 359 -17.32 27.59 7.91
N THR A 360 -17.28 26.44 7.24
CA THR A 360 -16.04 25.86 6.70
C THR A 360 -15.38 26.80 5.68
N ASN A 361 -16.17 27.44 4.78
CA ASN A 361 -15.65 28.44 3.86
C ASN A 361 -15.11 29.66 4.59
N TYR A 362 -15.80 30.15 5.61
CA TYR A 362 -15.30 31.23 6.46
C TYR A 362 -13.95 30.89 7.09
N LEU A 363 -13.75 29.66 7.56
CA LEU A 363 -12.46 29.22 8.12
C LEU A 363 -11.35 29.22 7.05
N PHE A 364 -11.64 28.76 5.84
CA PHE A 364 -10.66 28.80 4.73
C PHE A 364 -10.30 30.23 4.34
N GLU A 365 -11.29 31.14 4.29
CA GLU A 365 -11.04 32.56 3.99
C GLU A 365 -10.17 33.23 5.06
N LYS A 366 -10.37 32.89 6.33
CA LYS A 366 -9.58 33.45 7.45
C LYS A 366 -8.21 32.83 7.62
N GLY A 367 -7.98 31.68 6.97
CA GLY A 367 -6.69 31.01 6.89
C GLY A 367 -6.32 30.16 8.10
N LEU A 368 -5.11 29.64 8.06
CA LEU A 368 -4.64 28.60 8.98
C LEU A 368 -4.70 29.01 10.45
N ASP A 369 -4.34 30.24 10.80
CA ASP A 369 -4.35 30.73 12.19
C ASP A 369 -5.74 30.65 12.81
N LYS A 370 -6.79 30.97 12.03
CA LYS A 370 -8.18 30.87 12.48
C LYS A 370 -8.62 29.43 12.65
N ILE A 371 -8.22 28.55 11.73
CA ILE A 371 -8.48 27.11 11.81
C ILE A 371 -7.85 26.53 13.07
N LEU A 372 -6.55 26.77 13.29
CA LEU A 372 -5.82 26.25 14.45
C LEU A 372 -6.37 26.81 15.77
N LYS A 373 -6.77 28.09 15.78
CA LYS A 373 -7.43 28.70 16.95
C LYS A 373 -8.75 27.96 17.27
N LYS A 374 -9.58 27.68 16.26
CA LYS A 374 -10.85 26.97 16.46
C LYS A 374 -10.62 25.53 16.97
N CYS A 375 -9.67 24.78 16.37
CA CYS A 375 -9.30 23.46 16.88
C CYS A 375 -8.86 23.50 18.36
N GLY A 376 -8.08 24.53 18.75
CA GLY A 376 -7.67 24.71 20.16
C GLY A 376 -8.85 25.02 21.10
N GLU A 377 -9.84 25.79 20.65
CA GLU A 377 -11.08 26.06 21.37
C GLU A 377 -11.84 24.74 21.59
N GLU A 378 -12.15 23.99 20.55
CA GLU A 378 -12.90 22.71 20.60
C GLU A 378 -12.17 21.63 21.42
N CYS A 379 -10.84 21.51 21.29
CA CYS A 379 -10.07 20.62 22.14
C CYS A 379 -10.23 20.95 23.63
N SER A 380 -10.30 22.24 23.97
CA SER A 380 -10.46 22.68 25.36
C SER A 380 -11.88 22.36 25.88
N GLU A 381 -12.89 22.52 25.04
CA GLU A 381 -14.30 22.22 25.34
C GLU A 381 -14.49 20.71 25.57
N VAL A 382 -13.88 19.85 24.74
CA VAL A 382 -13.85 18.37 24.97
C VAL A 382 -13.26 18.03 26.34
N ILE A 383 -12.14 18.66 26.72
CA ILE A 383 -11.50 18.41 28.02
C ILE A 383 -12.41 18.83 29.18
N ILE A 384 -13.07 19.96 29.08
CA ILE A 384 -13.97 20.49 30.10
C ILE A 384 -15.20 19.59 30.23
N ALA A 385 -15.85 19.22 29.12
CA ALA A 385 -16.99 18.33 29.09
C ALA A 385 -16.67 16.95 29.70
N ALA A 386 -15.54 16.36 29.31
CA ALA A 386 -15.08 15.09 29.86
C ALA A 386 -14.83 15.17 31.39
N LYS A 387 -14.27 16.31 31.89
CA LYS A 387 -14.07 16.53 33.33
C LYS A 387 -15.39 16.66 34.10
N ASN A 388 -16.40 17.25 33.50
CA ASN A 388 -17.72 17.42 34.11
C ASN A 388 -18.49 16.08 34.20
N GLY A 389 -18.10 15.07 33.46
CA GLY A 389 -18.66 13.72 33.52
C GLY A 389 -19.97 13.54 32.77
N GLU A 390 -20.36 14.48 31.93
CA GLU A 390 -21.55 14.39 31.10
C GLU A 390 -21.18 13.81 29.72
N ASN A 391 -21.50 12.53 29.48
CA ASN A 391 -21.15 11.84 28.22
C ASN A 391 -21.79 12.49 26.99
N SER A 392 -23.00 13.02 27.10
CA SER A 392 -23.71 13.68 25.98
C SER A 392 -23.00 14.96 25.55
N GLU A 393 -22.56 15.78 26.48
CA GLU A 393 -21.79 17.00 26.21
C GLU A 393 -20.44 16.66 25.59
N THR A 394 -19.73 15.66 26.15
CA THR A 394 -18.44 15.20 25.59
C THR A 394 -18.57 14.73 24.15
N VAL A 395 -19.66 14.01 23.81
CA VAL A 395 -19.91 13.56 22.43
C VAL A 395 -20.19 14.74 21.48
N LEU A 396 -20.91 15.78 21.95
CA LEU A 396 -21.13 17.00 21.16
C LEU A 396 -19.81 17.70 20.84
N GLU A 397 -19.00 17.97 21.87
CA GLU A 397 -17.71 18.68 21.69
C GLU A 397 -16.70 17.89 20.81
N ILE A 398 -16.71 16.55 20.90
CA ILE A 398 -15.92 15.70 19.99
C ILE A 398 -16.42 15.83 18.54
N SER A 399 -17.72 16.05 18.35
CA SER A 399 -18.30 16.21 17.00
C SER A 399 -18.00 17.58 16.39
N ASP A 400 -17.81 18.59 17.22
CA ASP A 400 -17.45 19.95 16.81
C ASP A 400 -15.95 20.09 16.50
N LEU A 401 -15.08 19.29 17.16
CA LEU A 401 -13.65 19.20 16.91
C LEU A 401 -13.33 18.54 15.57
#